data_8f13318b6e50d7d90e12e273bf4b7467
#
_entry.id   8f13318b6e50d7d90e12e273bf4b7467
#
_cell.length_a   1.000
_cell.length_b   1.000
_cell.length_c   1.000
_cell.angle_alpha   90.00
_cell.angle_beta   90.00
_cell.angle_gamma   90.00
#
_symmetry.space_group_name_H-M   'P 1'
#
loop_
_entity.id
_entity.type
_entity.pdbx_description
1 polymer ?
#
loop_
_entity_poly.entity_id
_entity_poly.type
_entity_poly.pdbx_seq_one_letter_code
_entity_poly.pdbx_strand_id
1 'polypeptide(L)'
;MASPSELFSSVYPRHCRRPPEEAGLDIAELTQAIEQEAEKCPQAQRLMTHPGVGALTALAFVLIIGKAERFQCGKQVGCYLGLVPLEDSSGDKRRLGHITKQGNSLLRFLLVEAAQVTSRTIPEWRSKYLHLTMRRGRKIAKVAMARKLAIRLFWMMRQGWNYQQVMKFGSHVGQPGYGSDVQ
;
A
#
# COMPACT_ATOMS: atom_id res chain seq x y z
N MET A 1 -23.52 43.53 17.94
CA MET A 1 -23.07 42.85 16.71
C MET A 1 -21.82 42.08 17.08
N ALA A 2 -21.92 40.76 17.20
CA ALA A 2 -20.79 39.93 17.51
C ALA A 2 -19.84 39.82 16.31
N SER A 3 -18.54 39.89 16.54
CA SER A 3 -17.52 39.84 15.48
C SER A 3 -17.50 38.45 14.79
N PRO A 4 -17.12 38.38 13.52
CA PRO A 4 -17.09 37.12 12.77
C PRO A 4 -16.19 36.03 13.41
N SER A 5 -15.25 36.43 14.27
CA SER A 5 -14.35 35.55 15.02
C SER A 5 -15.04 34.78 16.15
N GLU A 6 -16.15 35.29 16.71
CA GLU A 6 -16.85 34.60 17.81
C GLU A 6 -17.84 33.53 17.33
N LEU A 7 -18.38 33.68 16.13
CA LEU A 7 -19.29 32.68 15.53
C LEU A 7 -18.59 31.39 15.09
N PHE A 8 -17.31 31.48 14.72
CA PHE A 8 -16.51 30.29 14.34
C PHE A 8 -16.05 29.43 15.53
N SER A 9 -16.10 29.96 16.75
CA SER A 9 -15.61 29.29 17.97
C SER A 9 -16.56 28.21 18.50
N SER A 10 -17.82 28.24 18.08
CA SER A 10 -18.88 27.37 18.63
C SER A 10 -19.09 26.04 17.91
N VAL A 11 -18.59 25.88 16.69
CA VAL A 11 -18.94 24.73 15.82
C VAL A 11 -17.86 23.66 15.74
N TYR A 12 -16.59 23.96 16.09
CA TYR A 12 -15.50 22.99 16.05
C TYR A 12 -14.83 22.83 17.40
N PRO A 13 -14.61 21.58 17.87
CA PRO A 13 -13.90 21.33 19.11
C PRO A 13 -12.48 21.90 19.02
N ARG A 14 -12.03 22.54 20.11
CA ARG A 14 -10.75 23.27 20.22
C ARG A 14 -9.50 22.44 19.88
N HIS A 15 -9.62 21.15 19.70
CA HIS A 15 -8.54 20.22 19.34
C HIS A 15 -8.11 20.27 17.86
N CYS A 16 -8.86 20.93 16.99
CA CYS A 16 -8.57 20.96 15.53
C CYS A 16 -7.91 22.25 15.04
N ARG A 17 -7.51 23.17 15.94
CA ARG A 17 -6.94 24.47 15.54
C ARG A 17 -5.51 24.65 16.03
N ARG A 18 -4.59 23.84 15.53
CA ARG A 18 -3.19 24.28 15.50
C ARG A 18 -2.99 25.23 14.33
N PRO A 19 -2.26 26.36 14.52
CA PRO A 19 -1.88 27.20 13.41
C PRO A 19 -1.07 26.39 12.38
N PRO A 20 -1.18 26.68 11.07
CA PRO A 20 -0.54 25.90 10.01
C PRO A 20 0.98 25.83 10.14
N GLU A 21 1.62 26.77 10.77
CA GLU A 21 3.06 26.80 11.06
C GLU A 21 3.47 25.73 12.09
N GLU A 22 2.72 25.58 13.18
CA GLU A 22 2.96 24.53 14.19
C GLU A 22 2.68 23.14 13.63
N ALA A 23 1.65 22.99 12.78
CA ALA A 23 1.36 21.74 12.11
C ALA A 23 2.49 21.30 11.15
N GLY A 24 3.18 22.25 10.54
CA GLY A 24 4.33 21.99 9.68
C GLY A 24 5.55 21.44 10.45
N LEU A 25 5.83 21.96 11.62
CA LEU A 25 6.89 21.48 12.50
C LEU A 25 6.59 20.08 13.01
N ASP A 26 5.37 19.82 13.47
CA ASP A 26 4.93 18.49 13.91
C ASP A 26 5.06 17.44 12.81
N ILE A 27 4.74 17.80 11.55
CA ILE A 27 4.85 16.88 10.41
C ILE A 27 6.32 16.56 10.12
N ALA A 28 7.21 17.52 10.20
CA ALA A 28 8.64 17.32 9.98
C ALA A 28 9.24 16.40 11.04
N GLU A 29 8.92 16.64 12.32
CA GLU A 29 9.38 15.81 13.44
C GLU A 29 8.86 14.37 13.33
N LEU A 30 7.58 14.18 13.02
CA LEU A 30 6.98 12.86 12.80
C LEU A 30 7.60 12.14 11.61
N THR A 31 7.89 12.86 10.53
CA THR A 31 8.55 12.29 9.36
C THR A 31 9.95 11.80 9.70
N GLN A 32 10.72 12.62 10.42
CA GLN A 32 12.05 12.26 10.88
C GLN A 32 12.02 11.04 11.82
N ALA A 33 11.08 10.99 12.76
CA ALA A 33 10.90 9.84 13.64
C ALA A 33 10.58 8.55 12.87
N ILE A 34 9.71 8.63 11.85
CA ILE A 34 9.39 7.50 10.98
C ILE A 34 10.60 7.03 10.19
N GLU A 35 11.41 7.95 9.66
CA GLU A 35 12.63 7.63 8.93
C GLU A 35 13.64 6.93 9.84
N GLN A 36 13.86 7.44 11.04
CA GLN A 36 14.72 6.81 12.05
C GLN A 36 14.26 5.40 12.43
N GLU A 37 12.95 5.18 12.62
CA GLU A 37 12.43 3.85 12.90
C GLU A 37 12.55 2.91 11.70
N ALA A 38 12.37 3.41 10.49
CA ALA A 38 12.57 2.63 9.27
C ALA A 38 14.04 2.21 9.08
N GLU A 39 14.99 3.05 9.47
CA GLU A 39 16.43 2.74 9.46
C GLU A 39 16.80 1.63 10.45
N LYS A 40 16.13 1.55 11.59
CA LYS A 40 16.34 0.47 12.57
C LYS A 40 15.73 -0.87 12.13
N CYS A 41 14.84 -0.87 11.15
CA CYS A 41 14.12 -2.05 10.67
C CYS A 41 14.69 -2.57 9.34
N PRO A 42 15.51 -3.65 9.32
CA PRO A 42 16.09 -4.17 8.08
C PRO A 42 15.08 -4.61 7.04
N GLN A 43 13.89 -5.05 7.48
CA GLN A 43 12.80 -5.41 6.57
C GLN A 43 12.23 -4.18 5.87
N ALA A 44 12.02 -3.08 6.60
CA ALA A 44 11.55 -1.82 6.03
C ALA A 44 12.56 -1.26 5.01
N GLN A 45 13.85 -1.28 5.35
CA GLN A 45 14.91 -0.84 4.43
C GLN A 45 14.88 -1.61 3.10
N ARG A 46 14.71 -2.95 3.15
CA ARG A 46 14.58 -3.74 1.91
C ARG A 46 13.37 -3.34 1.09
N LEU A 47 12.23 -3.09 1.73
CA LEU A 47 11.01 -2.65 1.02
C LEU A 47 11.17 -1.25 0.40
N MET A 48 11.91 -0.36 1.04
CA MET A 48 12.22 0.98 0.53
C MET A 48 13.08 0.96 -0.74
N THR A 49 13.76 -0.14 -1.04
CA THR A 49 14.46 -0.29 -2.33
C THR A 49 13.50 -0.32 -3.53
N HIS A 50 12.22 -0.58 -3.29
CA HIS A 50 11.20 -0.59 -4.34
C HIS A 50 10.81 0.84 -4.73
N PRO A 51 10.89 1.24 -6.02
CA PRO A 51 10.50 2.57 -6.46
C PRO A 51 9.03 2.89 -6.09
N GLY A 52 8.83 4.03 -5.46
CA GLY A 52 7.52 4.49 -5.00
C GLY A 52 7.12 4.03 -3.59
N VAL A 53 7.98 3.31 -2.89
CA VAL A 53 7.77 2.90 -1.50
C VAL A 53 8.67 3.73 -0.58
N GLY A 54 8.08 4.64 0.20
CA GLY A 54 8.78 5.44 1.19
C GLY A 54 8.79 4.78 2.57
N ALA A 55 9.51 5.41 3.53
CA ALA A 55 9.68 4.93 4.90
C ALA A 55 8.35 4.61 5.59
N LEU A 56 7.38 5.53 5.53
CA LEU A 56 6.07 5.35 6.11
C LEU A 56 5.33 4.12 5.56
N THR A 57 5.36 3.94 4.23
CA THR A 57 4.68 2.80 3.59
C THR A 57 5.37 1.49 3.93
N ALA A 58 6.70 1.46 3.93
CA ALA A 58 7.50 0.28 4.24
C ALA A 58 7.29 -0.14 5.70
N LEU A 59 7.39 0.81 6.64
CA LEU A 59 7.23 0.54 8.06
C LEU A 59 5.79 0.09 8.38
N ALA A 60 4.78 0.80 7.87
CA ALA A 60 3.38 0.42 8.03
C ALA A 60 3.11 -1.00 7.47
N PHE A 61 3.72 -1.34 6.33
CA PHE A 61 3.58 -2.66 5.73
C PHE A 61 4.17 -3.75 6.65
N VAL A 62 5.40 -3.55 7.15
CA VAL A 62 6.05 -4.50 8.05
C VAL A 62 5.26 -4.69 9.34
N LEU A 63 4.83 -3.60 9.97
CA LEU A 63 4.11 -3.65 11.25
C LEU A 63 2.73 -4.30 11.13
N ILE A 64 1.99 -4.03 10.05
CA ILE A 64 0.63 -4.56 9.86
C ILE A 64 0.64 -6.00 9.35
N ILE A 65 1.54 -6.34 8.45
CA ILE A 65 1.70 -7.72 7.97
C ILE A 65 2.34 -8.60 9.05
N GLY A 66 3.29 -8.08 9.81
CA GLY A 66 4.01 -8.84 10.83
C GLY A 66 4.83 -9.96 10.20
N LYS A 67 4.69 -11.19 10.73
CA LYS A 67 5.41 -12.37 10.19
C LYS A 67 4.85 -12.78 8.82
N ALA A 68 5.70 -12.77 7.79
CA ALA A 68 5.29 -13.10 6.41
C ALA A 68 4.85 -14.57 6.28
N GLU A 69 5.40 -15.45 7.10
CA GLU A 69 5.16 -16.91 7.10
C GLU A 69 3.69 -17.26 7.43
N ARG A 70 2.97 -16.35 8.12
CA ARG A 70 1.54 -16.55 8.41
C ARG A 70 0.66 -16.60 7.17
N PHE A 71 1.15 -16.11 6.04
CA PHE A 71 0.44 -16.17 4.76
C PHE A 71 1.11 -17.18 3.83
N GLN A 72 0.34 -18.11 3.31
CA GLN A 72 0.84 -19.13 2.38
C GLN A 72 1.17 -18.53 1.01
N CYS A 73 0.40 -17.54 0.57
CA CYS A 73 0.57 -16.92 -0.75
C CYS A 73 0.19 -15.44 -0.75
N GLY A 74 0.70 -14.71 -1.74
CA GLY A 74 0.40 -13.28 -1.89
C GLY A 74 -1.08 -12.95 -2.12
N LYS A 75 -1.90 -13.93 -2.58
CA LYS A 75 -3.36 -13.73 -2.72
C LYS A 75 -4.01 -13.51 -1.35
N GLN A 76 -3.58 -14.24 -0.32
CA GLN A 76 -4.08 -14.07 1.04
C GLN A 76 -3.78 -12.68 1.60
N VAL A 77 -2.60 -12.12 1.29
CA VAL A 77 -2.26 -10.73 1.67
C VAL A 77 -3.22 -9.74 1.01
N GLY A 78 -3.53 -9.94 -0.27
CA GLY A 78 -4.53 -9.11 -0.96
C GLY A 78 -5.92 -9.16 -0.32
N CYS A 79 -6.35 -10.34 0.16
CA CYS A 79 -7.59 -10.52 0.90
C CYS A 79 -7.52 -9.85 2.28
N TYR A 80 -6.45 -10.09 3.03
CA TYR A 80 -6.23 -9.49 4.35
C TYR A 80 -6.26 -7.96 4.33
N LEU A 81 -5.72 -7.35 3.27
CA LEU A 81 -5.73 -5.90 3.07
C LEU A 81 -7.07 -5.39 2.50
N GLY A 82 -7.99 -6.26 2.13
CA GLY A 82 -9.27 -5.88 1.54
C GLY A 82 -9.15 -5.24 0.16
N LEU A 83 -8.11 -5.58 -0.59
CA LEU A 83 -7.86 -5.13 -1.97
C LEU A 83 -8.42 -6.10 -3.03
N VAL A 84 -9.27 -7.02 -2.61
CA VAL A 84 -9.98 -7.95 -3.49
C VAL A 84 -11.40 -7.47 -3.74
N PRO A 85 -11.97 -7.70 -4.92
CA PRO A 85 -13.36 -7.39 -5.17
C PRO A 85 -14.28 -8.24 -4.29
N LEU A 86 -15.36 -7.64 -3.80
CA LEU A 86 -16.45 -8.37 -3.20
C LEU A 86 -17.12 -9.20 -4.30
N GLU A 87 -17.32 -10.46 -4.06
CA GLU A 87 -18.01 -11.36 -4.97
C GLU A 87 -19.42 -11.63 -4.43
N ASP A 88 -20.39 -11.23 -5.21
CA ASP A 88 -21.82 -11.49 -4.97
C ASP A 88 -22.34 -12.33 -6.13
N SER A 89 -21.97 -13.61 -6.09
CA SER A 89 -22.30 -14.56 -7.15
C SER A 89 -23.41 -15.49 -6.67
N SER A 90 -24.46 -15.60 -7.49
CA SER A 90 -25.55 -16.55 -7.27
C SER A 90 -25.79 -17.37 -8.55
N GLY A 91 -25.74 -18.69 -8.43
CA GLY A 91 -25.83 -19.60 -9.57
C GLY A 91 -24.70 -19.38 -10.58
N ASP A 92 -25.01 -19.40 -11.86
CA ASP A 92 -24.00 -19.26 -12.93
C ASP A 92 -23.53 -17.82 -13.21
N LYS A 93 -24.09 -16.82 -12.50
CA LYS A 93 -23.78 -15.42 -12.73
C LYS A 93 -22.76 -14.90 -11.71
N ARG A 94 -21.52 -14.68 -12.18
CA ARG A 94 -20.47 -14.06 -11.38
C ARG A 94 -20.59 -12.53 -11.39
N ARG A 95 -20.89 -11.94 -10.22
CA ARG A 95 -20.95 -10.48 -10.04
C ARG A 95 -19.81 -10.03 -9.13
N LEU A 96 -18.93 -9.18 -9.65
CA LEU A 96 -17.86 -8.56 -8.90
C LEU A 96 -18.23 -7.11 -8.59
N GLY A 97 -18.32 -6.80 -7.31
CA GLY A 97 -18.59 -5.46 -6.80
C GLY A 97 -17.34 -4.64 -6.52
N HIS A 98 -17.48 -3.69 -5.61
CA HIS A 98 -16.36 -2.90 -5.07
C HIS A 98 -15.41 -3.79 -4.26
N ILE A 99 -14.26 -3.25 -3.84
CA ILE A 99 -13.34 -3.99 -2.97
C ILE A 99 -13.95 -4.22 -1.59
N THR A 100 -13.56 -5.31 -0.92
CA THR A 100 -14.10 -5.69 0.40
C THR A 100 -13.81 -4.66 1.48
N LYS A 101 -12.74 -3.87 1.34
CA LYS A 101 -12.28 -2.86 2.30
C LYS A 101 -12.02 -3.40 3.71
N GLN A 102 -11.95 -4.70 3.88
CA GLN A 102 -11.54 -5.34 5.13
C GLN A 102 -10.06 -5.03 5.43
N GLY A 103 -9.67 -5.13 6.69
CA GLY A 103 -8.30 -4.85 7.12
C GLY A 103 -7.99 -3.36 7.28
N ASN A 104 -6.70 -3.03 7.37
CA ASN A 104 -6.24 -1.69 7.74
C ASN A 104 -6.45 -0.66 6.62
N SER A 105 -7.18 0.41 6.92
CA SER A 105 -7.52 1.47 5.93
C SER A 105 -6.31 2.34 5.58
N LEU A 106 -5.46 2.65 6.56
CA LEU A 106 -4.26 3.46 6.37
C LEU A 106 -3.29 2.75 5.41
N LEU A 107 -3.03 1.46 5.63
CA LEU A 107 -2.14 0.73 4.74
C LEU A 107 -2.69 0.61 3.32
N ARG A 108 -4.01 0.43 3.16
CA ARG A 108 -4.63 0.48 1.81
C ARG A 108 -4.41 1.81 1.12
N PHE A 109 -4.58 2.92 1.85
CA PHE A 109 -4.35 4.26 1.32
C PHE A 109 -2.89 4.43 0.88
N LEU A 110 -1.93 4.13 1.75
CA LEU A 110 -0.50 4.21 1.46
C LEU A 110 -0.10 3.36 0.26
N LEU A 111 -0.63 2.14 0.14
CA LEU A 111 -0.37 1.26 -1.00
C LEU A 111 -0.94 1.81 -2.32
N VAL A 112 -2.09 2.47 -2.28
CA VAL A 112 -2.67 3.11 -3.47
C VAL A 112 -1.80 4.28 -3.93
N GLU A 113 -1.33 5.11 -3.00
CA GLU A 113 -0.43 6.23 -3.32
C GLU A 113 0.92 5.73 -3.83
N ALA A 114 1.54 4.78 -3.13
CA ALA A 114 2.80 4.16 -3.56
C ALA A 114 2.68 3.52 -4.95
N ALA A 115 1.58 2.81 -5.23
CA ALA A 115 1.35 2.21 -6.55
C ALA A 115 1.18 3.23 -7.68
N GLN A 116 0.66 4.42 -7.39
CA GLN A 116 0.60 5.52 -8.37
C GLN A 116 2.00 6.04 -8.70
N VAL A 117 2.83 6.24 -7.69
CA VAL A 117 4.24 6.63 -7.88
C VAL A 117 4.98 5.55 -8.66
N THR A 118 4.87 4.28 -8.26
CA THR A 118 5.45 3.13 -8.97
C THR A 118 5.04 3.09 -10.45
N SER A 119 3.76 3.34 -10.73
CA SER A 119 3.23 3.34 -12.10
C SER A 119 3.75 4.51 -12.95
N ARG A 120 4.21 5.58 -12.35
CA ARG A 120 4.88 6.69 -13.05
C ARG A 120 6.35 6.42 -13.30
N THR A 121 7.01 5.77 -12.34
CA THR A 121 8.46 5.56 -12.33
C THR A 121 8.87 4.35 -13.18
N ILE A 122 8.10 3.26 -13.15
CA ILE A 122 8.46 1.99 -13.81
C ILE A 122 7.65 1.83 -15.10
N PRO A 123 8.31 1.75 -16.29
CA PRO A 123 7.61 1.64 -17.59
C PRO A 123 6.65 0.45 -17.71
N GLU A 124 7.04 -0.73 -17.21
CA GLU A 124 6.18 -1.93 -17.20
C GLU A 124 4.89 -1.73 -16.38
N TRP A 125 5.00 -1.04 -15.25
CA TRP A 125 3.85 -0.74 -14.40
C TRP A 125 2.95 0.30 -15.04
N ARG A 126 3.55 1.29 -15.71
CA ARG A 126 2.82 2.30 -16.47
C ARG A 126 2.00 1.68 -17.58
N SER A 127 2.58 0.79 -18.39
CA SER A 127 1.88 0.07 -19.45
C SER A 127 0.68 -0.72 -18.91
N LYS A 128 0.90 -1.51 -17.84
CA LYS A 128 -0.16 -2.28 -17.18
C LYS A 128 -1.25 -1.39 -16.60
N TYR A 129 -0.87 -0.27 -15.97
CA TYR A 129 -1.82 0.69 -15.42
C TYR A 129 -2.69 1.32 -16.52
N LEU A 130 -2.10 1.76 -17.62
CA LEU A 130 -2.82 2.35 -18.75
C LEU A 130 -3.79 1.33 -19.37
N HIS A 131 -3.33 0.11 -19.62
CA HIS A 131 -4.18 -0.97 -20.13
C HIS A 131 -5.39 -1.27 -19.24
N LEU A 132 -5.17 -1.35 -17.90
CA LEU A 132 -6.27 -1.53 -16.96
C LEU A 132 -7.20 -0.33 -16.90
N THR A 133 -6.65 0.88 -17.04
CA THR A 133 -7.44 2.12 -17.03
C THR A 133 -8.40 2.17 -18.22
N MET A 134 -7.94 1.78 -19.40
CA MET A 134 -8.77 1.73 -20.61
C MET A 134 -9.89 0.69 -20.48
N ARG A 135 -9.61 -0.47 -19.89
CA ARG A 135 -10.60 -1.57 -19.79
C ARG A 135 -11.59 -1.43 -18.63
N ARG A 136 -11.17 -0.90 -17.49
CA ARG A 136 -11.92 -0.95 -16.22
C ARG A 136 -12.07 0.41 -15.55
N GLY A 137 -11.45 1.44 -16.08
CA GLY A 137 -11.45 2.78 -15.52
C GLY A 137 -10.37 3.01 -14.46
N ARG A 138 -10.07 4.29 -14.21
CA ARG A 138 -8.96 4.75 -13.35
C ARG A 138 -9.03 4.25 -11.91
N LYS A 139 -10.23 4.26 -11.30
CA LYS A 139 -10.43 3.86 -9.89
C LYS A 139 -10.05 2.40 -9.67
N ILE A 140 -10.52 1.52 -10.55
CA ILE A 140 -10.24 0.08 -10.49
C ILE A 140 -8.75 -0.19 -10.79
N ALA A 141 -8.19 0.50 -11.78
CA ALA A 141 -6.78 0.36 -12.14
C ALA A 141 -5.84 0.70 -10.97
N LYS A 142 -6.08 1.81 -10.24
CA LYS A 142 -5.29 2.19 -9.06
C LYS A 142 -5.28 1.09 -8.00
N VAL A 143 -6.44 0.56 -7.67
CA VAL A 143 -6.58 -0.50 -6.65
C VAL A 143 -5.93 -1.82 -7.11
N ALA A 144 -6.07 -2.17 -8.38
CA ALA A 144 -5.43 -3.36 -8.94
C ALA A 144 -3.89 -3.26 -8.89
N MET A 145 -3.34 -2.07 -9.16
CA MET A 145 -1.90 -1.81 -9.02
C MET A 145 -1.46 -1.84 -7.56
N ALA A 146 -2.25 -1.28 -6.64
CA ALA A 146 -1.98 -1.35 -5.19
C ALA A 146 -1.94 -2.81 -4.69
N ARG A 147 -2.89 -3.64 -5.12
CA ARG A 147 -2.88 -5.08 -4.82
C ARG A 147 -1.63 -5.77 -5.36
N LYS A 148 -1.23 -5.45 -6.59
CA LYS A 148 -0.02 -5.99 -7.19
C LYS A 148 1.23 -5.57 -6.43
N LEU A 149 1.30 -4.31 -5.99
CA LEU A 149 2.38 -3.79 -5.15
C LEU A 149 2.43 -4.54 -3.81
N ALA A 150 1.30 -4.68 -3.12
CA ALA A 150 1.22 -5.40 -1.85
C ALA A 150 1.75 -6.85 -1.96
N ILE A 151 1.39 -7.56 -3.03
CA ILE A 151 1.89 -8.93 -3.28
C ILE A 151 3.40 -8.91 -3.52
N ARG A 152 3.92 -7.93 -4.26
CA ARG A 152 5.37 -7.80 -4.49
C ARG A 152 6.13 -7.51 -3.20
N LEU A 153 5.67 -6.57 -2.38
CA LEU A 153 6.27 -6.25 -1.09
C LEU A 153 6.24 -7.45 -0.12
N PHE A 154 5.15 -8.21 -0.13
CA PHE A 154 5.05 -9.44 0.64
C PHE A 154 6.14 -10.45 0.25
N TRP A 155 6.36 -10.68 -1.04
CA TRP A 155 7.41 -11.59 -1.49
C TRP A 155 8.81 -11.06 -1.17
N MET A 156 9.06 -9.76 -1.30
CA MET A 156 10.31 -9.13 -0.86
C MET A 156 10.56 -9.40 0.62
N MET A 157 9.53 -9.23 1.45
CA MET A 157 9.63 -9.46 2.89
C MET A 157 9.86 -10.93 3.23
N ARG A 158 9.12 -11.85 2.59
CA ARG A 158 9.19 -13.29 2.85
C ARG A 158 10.54 -13.91 2.44
N GLN A 159 11.08 -13.50 1.30
CA GLN A 159 12.34 -14.01 0.77
C GLN A 159 13.56 -13.19 1.24
N GLY A 160 13.34 -12.08 1.91
CA GLY A 160 14.41 -11.18 2.29
C GLY A 160 15.10 -10.47 1.11
N TRP A 161 14.40 -10.33 -0.02
CA TRP A 161 14.94 -9.79 -1.27
C TRP A 161 14.84 -8.27 -1.37
N ASN A 162 15.84 -7.66 -2.00
CA ASN A 162 15.80 -6.31 -2.47
C ASN A 162 15.08 -6.22 -3.82
N TYR A 163 14.67 -5.00 -4.22
CA TYR A 163 13.99 -4.79 -5.50
C TYR A 163 14.76 -5.34 -6.71
N GLN A 164 16.09 -5.17 -6.75
CA GLN A 164 16.93 -5.70 -7.82
C GLN A 164 16.88 -7.23 -7.92
N GLN A 165 16.86 -7.92 -6.79
CA GLN A 165 16.74 -9.38 -6.74
C GLN A 165 15.37 -9.83 -7.24
N VAL A 166 14.30 -9.11 -6.87
CA VAL A 166 12.96 -9.39 -7.39
C VAL A 166 12.90 -9.21 -8.90
N MET A 167 13.61 -8.25 -9.47
CA MET A 167 13.67 -8.07 -10.93
C MET A 167 14.42 -9.19 -11.62
N LYS A 168 15.47 -9.75 -11.00
CA LYS A 168 16.22 -10.89 -11.56
C LYS A 168 15.48 -12.21 -11.45
N PHE A 169 14.86 -12.48 -10.29
CA PHE A 169 14.28 -13.79 -9.97
C PHE A 169 12.75 -13.79 -9.95
N GLY A 170 12.14 -12.62 -9.88
CA GLY A 170 10.73 -12.44 -9.52
C GLY A 170 9.71 -12.54 -10.64
N SER A 171 10.11 -12.79 -11.90
CA SER A 171 9.15 -13.01 -12.99
C SER A 171 8.30 -14.28 -12.80
N HIS A 172 8.74 -15.19 -11.95
CA HIS A 172 8.10 -16.46 -11.64
C HIS A 172 7.53 -16.55 -10.21
N VAL A 173 7.77 -15.53 -9.38
CA VAL A 173 7.27 -15.52 -7.99
C VAL A 173 5.75 -15.39 -7.99
N GLY A 174 5.08 -16.45 -7.54
CA GLY A 174 3.62 -16.51 -7.46
C GLY A 174 2.95 -17.44 -8.48
N GLN A 175 3.72 -18.13 -9.33
CA GLN A 175 3.18 -19.25 -10.10
C GLN A 175 3.12 -20.52 -9.22
N PRO A 176 2.02 -21.28 -9.23
CA PRO A 176 1.97 -22.57 -8.56
C PRO A 176 3.01 -23.51 -9.19
N GLY A 177 3.98 -23.99 -8.40
CA GLY A 177 5.04 -24.87 -8.86
C GLY A 177 6.46 -24.33 -8.75
N TYR A 178 6.65 -23.04 -8.46
CA TYR A 178 7.99 -22.47 -8.32
C TYR A 178 8.36 -22.30 -6.84
N GLY A 179 8.92 -23.31 -6.23
CA GLY A 179 9.32 -23.21 -4.84
C GLY A 179 9.77 -24.49 -4.14
N SER A 180 9.97 -25.59 -4.86
CA SER A 180 10.38 -26.86 -4.25
C SER A 180 11.80 -27.35 -4.59
N ASP A 181 12.52 -26.68 -5.50
CA ASP A 181 13.84 -27.19 -5.93
C ASP A 181 14.94 -26.13 -5.89
N VAL A 182 15.19 -25.54 -4.70
CA VAL A 182 16.47 -24.88 -4.41
C VAL A 182 16.89 -25.34 -3.02
N GLN A 183 17.56 -26.48 -2.99
CA GLN A 183 18.48 -26.84 -1.93
C GLN A 183 19.77 -26.07 -2.09
#